data_b5915ff1db83e46fca77f1348a6a7cf4
#
_entry.id   b5915ff1db83e46fca77f1348a6a7cf4
#
_cell.length_a   1.000
_cell.length_b   1.000
_cell.length_c   1.000
_cell.angle_alpha   90.00
_cell.angle_beta   90.00
_cell.angle_gamma   90.00
#
_symmetry.space_group_name_H-M   'P 1'
#
loop_
_entity.id
_entity.type
_entity.pdbx_description
1 polymer ?
#
loop_
_entity_poly.entity_id
_entity_poly.type
_entity_poly.pdbx_seq_one_letter_code
_entity_poly.pdbx_strand_id
1 'polypeptide(L)'
;MAEKNKLVETTNVVVNNVNNNDMKQEVAYKTVKANINGKVENIILGYSIYNMERPKDKADLISLINKEKMLDVIFHLGNADIFWNEGIELKDAHGNIIPKDTPNVYVPCDTADTYWRFEVDEILQNVEVHQFKSLQEYGQAIGNTTLYSRKPNNVESLGFASIASKNQTYNSIYNFAKKHGIPMNTAMSFFDVKLKQTQTMQLAMGLNVKDIPELKRTEEEAEQLIESVEMVFGKQEKGKRYAINSINTTIRQFNLATVLDALAKIPASIITTYKMSECHEKESCLVAELVLFICEMQEKQAA
;
A
#
# COMPACT_ATOMS: atom_id res chain seq x y z
N MET A 1 -16.78 -44.60 17.02
CA MET A 1 -16.72 -44.90 15.57
C MET A 1 -15.81 -43.88 14.93
N ALA A 2 -14.70 -44.39 14.47
CA ALA A 2 -13.63 -43.61 13.82
C ALA A 2 -13.97 -43.36 12.35
N GLU A 3 -13.21 -42.49 11.78
CA GLU A 3 -13.07 -42.15 10.35
C GLU A 3 -13.80 -40.88 9.93
N LYS A 4 -13.16 -39.87 9.29
CA LYS A 4 -12.08 -39.90 8.29
C LYS A 4 -11.33 -38.58 8.30
N ASN A 5 -10.08 -38.61 8.64
CA ASN A 5 -9.13 -37.62 8.20
C ASN A 5 -8.96 -37.75 6.67
N LYS A 6 -9.56 -36.86 5.89
CA LYS A 6 -9.24 -36.71 4.48
C LYS A 6 -8.27 -35.55 4.35
N LEU A 7 -7.00 -35.87 4.16
CA LEU A 7 -6.00 -34.93 3.72
C LEU A 7 -6.52 -34.19 2.47
N VAL A 8 -6.61 -32.88 2.56
CA VAL A 8 -6.85 -32.05 1.37
C VAL A 8 -5.53 -31.98 0.61
N GLU A 9 -5.44 -32.72 -0.47
CA GLU A 9 -4.33 -32.59 -1.42
C GLU A 9 -4.36 -31.15 -1.99
N THR A 10 -3.35 -30.39 -1.66
CA THR A 10 -3.06 -29.09 -2.29
C THR A 10 -2.56 -29.39 -3.70
N THR A 11 -3.39 -29.19 -4.68
CA THR A 11 -3.00 -29.38 -6.10
C THR A 11 -2.23 -28.14 -6.54
N ASN A 12 -0.95 -28.29 -6.81
CA ASN A 12 -0.14 -27.24 -7.40
C ASN A 12 -0.41 -27.17 -8.90
N VAL A 13 -0.85 -26.04 -9.41
CA VAL A 13 -0.96 -25.83 -10.86
C VAL A 13 0.40 -25.38 -11.38
N VAL A 14 0.98 -26.20 -12.24
CA VAL A 14 2.25 -25.90 -12.89
C VAL A 14 1.95 -25.13 -14.19
N VAL A 15 2.37 -23.88 -14.27
CA VAL A 15 2.28 -23.10 -15.50
C VAL A 15 3.65 -23.04 -16.17
N ASN A 16 3.73 -23.62 -17.37
CA ASN A 16 4.96 -23.63 -18.17
C ASN A 16 5.21 -22.23 -18.76
N ASN A 17 6.11 -21.45 -18.20
CA ASN A 17 6.61 -20.23 -18.83
C ASN A 17 7.60 -20.57 -19.96
N VAL A 18 7.21 -20.32 -21.20
CA VAL A 18 8.08 -20.46 -22.37
C VAL A 18 8.87 -19.17 -22.56
N ASN A 19 10.01 -19.03 -21.92
CA ASN A 19 11.06 -18.11 -22.35
C ASN A 19 12.33 -18.88 -22.66
N ASN A 20 12.85 -18.65 -23.86
CA ASN A 20 14.05 -19.32 -24.41
C ASN A 20 15.29 -19.02 -23.56
N ASN A 21 16.03 -20.10 -23.26
CA ASN A 21 17.34 -20.14 -22.60
C ASN A 21 17.34 -19.73 -21.11
N ASP A 22 17.19 -20.70 -20.30
CA ASP A 22 17.84 -21.07 -19.03
C ASP A 22 16.87 -21.89 -18.19
N MET A 23 17.39 -22.85 -17.42
CA MET A 23 16.64 -23.84 -16.64
C MET A 23 15.25 -23.39 -16.20
N LYS A 24 14.22 -24.01 -16.73
CA LYS A 24 12.82 -23.77 -16.35
C LYS A 24 12.65 -24.07 -14.87
N GLN A 25 12.57 -23.04 -14.06
CA GLN A 25 12.11 -23.17 -12.70
C GLN A 25 10.59 -23.23 -12.77
N GLU A 26 10.02 -24.42 -12.53
CA GLU A 26 8.57 -24.58 -12.41
C GLU A 26 8.12 -23.88 -11.11
N VAL A 27 7.46 -22.74 -11.25
CA VAL A 27 6.87 -22.05 -10.10
C VAL A 27 5.48 -22.65 -9.87
N ALA A 28 5.33 -23.39 -8.78
CA ALA A 28 4.05 -23.91 -8.36
C ALA A 28 3.29 -22.84 -7.56
N TYR A 29 2.19 -22.34 -8.11
CA TYR A 29 1.31 -21.39 -7.41
C TYR A 29 0.38 -22.13 -6.47
N LYS A 30 0.13 -21.54 -5.29
CA LYS A 30 -0.83 -22.09 -4.35
C LYS A 30 -2.25 -21.86 -4.84
N THR A 31 -2.98 -22.94 -5.04
CA THR A 31 -4.39 -22.89 -5.39
C THR A 31 -5.27 -23.10 -4.17
N VAL A 32 -6.47 -22.53 -4.22
CA VAL A 32 -7.55 -22.76 -3.25
C VAL A 32 -8.76 -23.30 -3.98
N LYS A 33 -9.55 -24.15 -3.29
CA LYS A 33 -10.79 -24.69 -3.86
C LYS A 33 -11.94 -23.69 -3.62
N ALA A 34 -12.64 -23.35 -4.68
CA ALA A 34 -13.79 -22.46 -4.64
C ALA A 34 -15.01 -23.09 -5.31
N ASN A 35 -16.19 -22.82 -4.78
CA ASN A 35 -17.44 -23.14 -5.45
C ASN A 35 -17.90 -21.91 -6.25
N ILE A 36 -17.71 -21.95 -7.55
CA ILE A 36 -18.12 -20.91 -8.49
C ILE A 36 -19.35 -21.41 -9.24
N ASN A 37 -20.50 -20.79 -9.03
CA ASN A 37 -21.76 -21.16 -9.68
C ASN A 37 -22.10 -22.65 -9.57
N GLY A 38 -21.86 -23.26 -8.41
CA GLY A 38 -22.15 -24.68 -8.15
C GLY A 38 -21.07 -25.65 -8.67
N LYS A 39 -19.97 -25.16 -9.25
CA LYS A 39 -18.83 -25.98 -9.70
C LYS A 39 -17.63 -25.75 -8.78
N VAL A 40 -16.98 -26.83 -8.41
CA VAL A 40 -15.73 -26.78 -7.62
C VAL A 40 -14.57 -26.58 -8.55
N GLU A 41 -13.87 -25.46 -8.42
CA GLU A 41 -12.70 -25.11 -9.22
C GLU A 41 -11.49 -24.82 -8.32
N ASN A 42 -10.29 -25.11 -8.84
CA ASN A 42 -9.04 -24.69 -8.22
C ASN A 42 -8.68 -23.32 -8.81
N ILE A 43 -8.57 -22.31 -7.94
CA ILE A 43 -8.26 -20.94 -8.34
C ILE A 43 -7.00 -20.45 -7.67
N ILE A 44 -6.36 -19.46 -8.29
CA ILE A 44 -5.23 -18.72 -7.72
C ILE A 44 -5.74 -17.35 -7.30
N LEU A 45 -5.46 -16.95 -6.05
CA LEU A 45 -5.76 -15.60 -5.58
C LEU A 45 -4.55 -14.69 -5.86
N GLY A 46 -4.77 -13.70 -6.73
CA GLY A 46 -3.79 -12.67 -7.08
C GLY A 46 -3.98 -11.42 -6.22
N TYR A 47 -2.88 -10.86 -5.74
CA TYR A 47 -2.87 -9.63 -4.96
C TYR A 47 -2.04 -8.57 -5.66
N SER A 48 -2.57 -7.38 -5.78
CA SER A 48 -1.89 -6.20 -6.31
C SER A 48 -1.39 -5.30 -5.17
N ILE A 49 -0.70 -4.24 -5.53
CA ILE A 49 -0.32 -3.17 -4.58
C ILE A 49 -1.52 -2.51 -3.90
N TYR A 50 -2.70 -2.62 -4.50
CA TYR A 50 -3.95 -2.02 -3.99
C TYR A 50 -4.68 -2.93 -3.00
N ASN A 51 -4.31 -4.20 -2.92
CA ASN A 51 -4.86 -5.08 -1.90
C ASN A 51 -4.25 -4.73 -0.55
N MET A 52 -5.08 -4.79 0.48
CA MET A 52 -4.65 -4.43 1.84
C MET A 52 -3.55 -5.37 2.34
N GLU A 53 -2.72 -4.84 3.26
CA GLU A 53 -1.73 -5.66 3.95
C GLU A 53 -2.42 -6.79 4.71
N ARG A 54 -1.80 -7.96 4.66
CA ARG A 54 -2.27 -9.14 5.39
C ARG A 54 -2.07 -8.95 6.88
N PRO A 55 -2.89 -9.59 7.71
CA PRO A 55 -2.63 -9.68 9.14
C PRO A 55 -1.21 -10.21 9.37
N LYS A 56 -0.46 -9.54 10.23
CA LYS A 56 0.92 -9.92 10.55
C LYS A 56 1.01 -11.26 11.27
N ASP A 57 -0.08 -11.67 11.91
CA ASP A 57 -0.14 -12.89 12.69
C ASP A 57 -1.32 -13.77 12.24
N LYS A 58 -0.96 -14.78 11.43
CA LYS A 58 -1.88 -15.81 10.96
C LYS A 58 -2.48 -16.62 12.13
N ALA A 59 -1.68 -16.90 13.16
CA ALA A 59 -2.10 -17.72 14.28
C ALA A 59 -3.18 -17.03 15.10
N ASP A 60 -3.10 -15.71 15.28
CA ASP A 60 -4.10 -14.93 16.00
C ASP A 60 -5.44 -14.94 15.26
N LEU A 61 -5.41 -14.77 13.93
CA LEU A 61 -6.62 -14.82 13.12
C LEU A 61 -7.27 -16.19 13.17
N ILE A 62 -6.50 -17.26 13.03
CA ILE A 62 -6.97 -18.64 13.08
C ILE A 62 -7.60 -18.96 14.45
N SER A 63 -6.99 -18.46 15.54
CA SER A 63 -7.48 -18.68 16.91
C SER A 63 -8.84 -18.03 17.17
N LEU A 64 -9.14 -16.92 16.47
CA LEU A 64 -10.40 -16.18 16.59
C LEU A 64 -11.55 -16.79 15.77
N ILE A 65 -11.23 -17.62 14.78
CA ILE A 65 -12.23 -18.24 13.91
C ILE A 65 -12.84 -19.45 14.61
N ASN A 66 -14.10 -19.35 15.02
CA ASN A 66 -14.87 -20.49 15.51
C ASN A 66 -15.71 -21.07 14.37
N LYS A 67 -15.24 -22.15 13.77
CA LYS A 67 -15.84 -22.83 12.61
C LYS A 67 -17.31 -23.20 12.81
N GLU A 68 -17.71 -23.56 14.04
CA GLU A 68 -19.08 -23.97 14.35
C GLU A 68 -20.09 -22.82 14.39
N LYS A 69 -19.58 -21.58 14.47
CA LYS A 69 -20.41 -20.37 14.58
C LYS A 69 -20.30 -19.45 13.37
N MET A 70 -19.55 -19.86 12.35
CA MET A 70 -19.45 -19.08 11.12
C MET A 70 -20.70 -19.26 10.27
N LEU A 71 -21.25 -18.14 9.85
CA LEU A 71 -22.27 -18.12 8.79
C LEU A 71 -21.59 -18.35 7.44
N ASP A 72 -22.34 -18.95 6.51
CA ASP A 72 -21.90 -19.05 5.12
C ASP A 72 -21.62 -17.65 4.57
N VAL A 73 -20.41 -17.45 4.09
CA VAL A 73 -19.96 -16.18 3.52
C VAL A 73 -19.75 -16.38 2.02
N ILE A 74 -20.28 -15.47 1.22
CA ILE A 74 -19.99 -15.42 -0.20
C ILE A 74 -18.79 -14.49 -0.38
N PHE A 75 -17.72 -15.01 -1.01
CA PHE A 75 -16.55 -14.21 -1.37
C PHE A 75 -16.74 -13.62 -2.75
N HIS A 76 -16.40 -12.33 -2.88
CA HIS A 76 -16.45 -11.60 -4.14
C HIS A 76 -15.04 -11.50 -4.72
N LEU A 77 -14.88 -11.99 -5.94
CA LEU A 77 -13.62 -11.94 -6.69
C LEU A 77 -13.80 -11.19 -8.00
N GLY A 78 -12.77 -10.47 -8.41
CA GLY A 78 -12.72 -9.78 -9.71
C GLY A 78 -11.76 -10.49 -10.68
N ASN A 79 -11.92 -10.22 -11.95
CA ASN A 79 -11.04 -10.71 -13.01
C ASN A 79 -9.64 -10.09 -12.93
N ALA A 80 -8.61 -10.89 -13.15
CA ALA A 80 -7.20 -10.48 -13.02
C ALA A 80 -6.69 -9.67 -14.22
N ASP A 81 -7.24 -9.86 -15.40
CA ASP A 81 -6.82 -9.23 -16.66
C ASP A 81 -6.84 -7.70 -16.62
N ILE A 82 -7.78 -7.10 -15.89
CA ILE A 82 -7.86 -5.63 -15.74
C ILE A 82 -6.63 -5.05 -15.06
N PHE A 83 -5.96 -5.81 -14.18
CA PHE A 83 -4.71 -5.39 -13.52
C PHE A 83 -3.54 -5.50 -14.49
N TRP A 84 -3.39 -6.63 -15.16
CA TRP A 84 -2.32 -6.86 -16.13
C TRP A 84 -2.40 -5.90 -17.31
N ASN A 85 -3.60 -5.53 -17.76
CA ASN A 85 -3.79 -4.58 -18.87
C ASN A 85 -3.36 -3.15 -18.51
N GLU A 86 -3.38 -2.80 -17.22
CA GLU A 86 -2.85 -1.52 -16.70
C GLU A 86 -1.37 -1.65 -16.25
N GLY A 87 -0.70 -2.77 -16.55
CA GLY A 87 0.70 -3.01 -16.19
C GLY A 87 0.94 -3.30 -14.71
N ILE A 88 -0.10 -3.67 -13.97
CA ILE A 88 -0.01 -3.94 -12.53
C ILE A 88 0.35 -5.40 -12.31
N GLU A 89 1.42 -5.62 -11.54
CA GLU A 89 1.88 -6.93 -11.16
C GLU A 89 0.95 -7.56 -10.11
N LEU A 90 0.59 -8.82 -10.32
CA LEU A 90 -0.11 -9.64 -9.34
C LEU A 90 0.84 -10.64 -8.69
N LYS A 91 0.68 -10.84 -7.39
CA LYS A 91 1.44 -11.81 -6.59
C LYS A 91 0.50 -12.77 -5.90
N ASP A 92 0.93 -14.01 -5.76
CA ASP A 92 0.21 -14.99 -4.96
C ASP A 92 0.37 -14.70 -3.45
N ALA A 93 -0.23 -15.56 -2.64
CA ALA A 93 -0.17 -15.47 -1.19
C ALA A 93 1.26 -15.57 -0.61
N HIS A 94 2.21 -16.12 -1.34
CA HIS A 94 3.61 -16.26 -0.93
C HIS A 94 4.51 -15.17 -1.51
N GLY A 95 3.95 -14.26 -2.31
CA GLY A 95 4.69 -13.17 -2.95
C GLY A 95 5.29 -13.53 -4.31
N ASN A 96 5.00 -14.72 -4.86
CA ASN A 96 5.44 -15.08 -6.19
C ASN A 96 4.66 -14.30 -7.24
N ILE A 97 5.36 -13.74 -8.22
CA ILE A 97 4.73 -13.01 -9.33
C ILE A 97 3.93 -13.99 -10.18
N ILE A 98 2.67 -13.64 -10.43
CA ILE A 98 1.78 -14.40 -11.30
C ILE A 98 1.87 -13.80 -12.71
N PRO A 99 2.37 -14.56 -13.70
CA PRO A 99 2.45 -14.11 -15.08
C PRO A 99 1.10 -13.72 -15.65
N LYS A 100 1.12 -12.78 -16.60
CA LYS A 100 -0.06 -12.45 -17.39
C LYS A 100 -0.58 -13.71 -18.09
N ASP A 101 -1.89 -13.79 -18.22
CA ASP A 101 -2.60 -14.91 -18.86
C ASP A 101 -2.51 -16.25 -18.12
N THR A 102 -2.05 -16.28 -16.86
CA THR A 102 -2.17 -17.46 -16.00
C THR A 102 -3.64 -17.78 -15.80
N PRO A 103 -4.11 -19.01 -16.09
CA PRO A 103 -5.52 -19.35 -15.99
C PRO A 103 -6.02 -19.38 -14.54
N ASN A 104 -7.30 -19.14 -14.36
CA ASN A 104 -8.01 -19.23 -13.07
C ASN A 104 -7.42 -18.32 -11.97
N VAL A 105 -6.88 -17.17 -12.37
CA VAL A 105 -6.43 -16.13 -11.44
C VAL A 105 -7.55 -15.13 -11.23
N TYR A 106 -7.86 -14.88 -9.95
CA TYR A 106 -8.85 -13.91 -9.53
C TYR A 106 -8.29 -12.99 -8.45
N VAL A 107 -8.78 -11.76 -8.38
CA VAL A 107 -8.35 -10.77 -7.39
C VAL A 107 -9.48 -10.55 -6.37
N PRO A 108 -9.21 -10.69 -5.06
CA PRO A 108 -10.23 -10.46 -4.04
C PRO A 108 -10.81 -9.04 -4.12
N CYS A 109 -12.14 -8.94 -4.14
CA CYS A 109 -12.86 -7.67 -3.97
C CYS A 109 -12.98 -7.24 -2.51
N ASP A 110 -12.67 -8.15 -1.61
CA ASP A 110 -12.59 -7.92 -0.18
C ASP A 110 -11.15 -7.64 0.27
N THR A 111 -11.00 -7.56 1.57
CA THR A 111 -9.69 -7.36 2.20
C THR A 111 -8.77 -8.58 2.08
N ALA A 112 -7.53 -8.41 2.45
CA ALA A 112 -6.52 -9.49 2.50
C ALA A 112 -6.92 -10.72 3.32
N ASP A 113 -7.97 -10.60 4.14
CA ASP A 113 -8.50 -11.70 4.95
C ASP A 113 -9.13 -12.82 4.10
N THR A 114 -9.51 -12.53 2.85
CA THR A 114 -10.12 -13.51 1.94
C THR A 114 -9.26 -14.77 1.79
N TYR A 115 -7.95 -14.58 1.52
CA TYR A 115 -7.04 -15.72 1.37
C TYR A 115 -6.97 -16.59 2.63
N TRP A 116 -6.86 -15.98 3.81
CA TRP A 116 -6.74 -16.70 5.07
C TRP A 116 -7.98 -17.51 5.40
N ARG A 117 -9.14 -17.04 5.00
CA ARG A 117 -10.39 -17.80 5.16
C ARG A 117 -10.42 -19.05 4.28
N PHE A 118 -9.96 -18.96 3.03
CA PHE A 118 -9.79 -20.13 2.17
C PHE A 118 -8.77 -21.13 2.75
N GLU A 119 -7.70 -20.64 3.36
CA GLU A 119 -6.65 -21.50 3.89
C GLU A 119 -7.03 -22.15 5.23
N VAL A 120 -7.79 -21.43 6.06
CA VAL A 120 -8.17 -21.92 7.40
C VAL A 120 -9.29 -22.94 7.35
N ASP A 121 -10.22 -22.78 6.42
CA ASP A 121 -11.49 -23.46 6.53
C ASP A 121 -11.49 -24.84 5.93
N GLU A 122 -10.53 -25.39 5.26
CA GLU A 122 -10.68 -26.70 4.60
C GLU A 122 -12.11 -26.92 3.99
N ILE A 123 -12.98 -25.91 4.17
CA ILE A 123 -14.36 -25.86 3.73
C ILE A 123 -14.37 -25.16 2.38
N LEU A 124 -15.09 -25.77 1.45
CA LEU A 124 -15.32 -25.20 0.14
C LEU A 124 -16.05 -23.86 0.27
N GLN A 125 -15.40 -22.77 -0.10
CA GLN A 125 -15.98 -21.44 -0.03
C GLN A 125 -16.84 -21.14 -1.26
N ASN A 126 -18.01 -20.54 -1.04
CA ASN A 126 -18.86 -20.03 -2.10
C ASN A 126 -18.28 -18.71 -2.62
N VAL A 127 -18.15 -18.60 -3.94
CA VAL A 127 -17.53 -17.47 -4.62
C VAL A 127 -18.44 -16.91 -5.70
N GLU A 128 -18.58 -15.59 -5.73
CA GLU A 128 -19.18 -14.85 -6.81
C GLU A 128 -18.09 -14.10 -7.59
N VAL A 129 -17.96 -14.39 -8.88
CA VAL A 129 -16.97 -13.77 -9.74
C VAL A 129 -17.60 -12.60 -10.50
N HIS A 130 -17.04 -11.41 -10.32
CA HIS A 130 -17.43 -10.19 -10.99
C HIS A 130 -16.51 -9.89 -12.17
N GLN A 131 -17.09 -9.63 -13.33
CA GLN A 131 -16.35 -9.24 -14.54
C GLN A 131 -16.34 -7.72 -14.65
N PHE A 132 -15.25 -7.10 -14.24
CA PHE A 132 -15.03 -5.66 -14.37
C PHE A 132 -14.44 -5.33 -15.75
N LYS A 133 -14.85 -4.23 -16.34
CA LYS A 133 -14.35 -3.75 -17.63
C LYS A 133 -13.05 -2.96 -17.49
N SER A 134 -12.78 -2.44 -16.30
CA SER A 134 -11.59 -1.63 -16.02
C SER A 134 -11.22 -1.68 -14.53
N LEU A 135 -9.97 -1.32 -14.24
CA LEU A 135 -9.50 -1.16 -12.87
C LEU A 135 -10.27 -0.06 -12.12
N GLN A 136 -10.73 0.97 -12.84
CA GLN A 136 -11.55 2.03 -12.25
C GLN A 136 -12.90 1.49 -11.76
N GLU A 137 -13.59 0.67 -12.56
CA GLU A 137 -14.87 0.04 -12.19
C GLU A 137 -14.68 -0.87 -10.96
N TYR A 138 -13.63 -1.69 -10.96
CA TYR A 138 -13.23 -2.51 -9.80
C TYR A 138 -13.03 -1.64 -8.55
N GLY A 139 -12.24 -0.56 -8.65
CA GLY A 139 -11.96 0.33 -7.53
C GLY A 139 -13.22 1.02 -6.98
N GLN A 140 -14.13 1.45 -7.86
CA GLN A 140 -15.42 2.03 -7.46
C GLN A 140 -16.32 1.02 -6.75
N ALA A 141 -16.41 -0.21 -7.26
CA ALA A 141 -17.22 -1.26 -6.64
C ALA A 141 -16.74 -1.58 -5.23
N ILE A 142 -15.42 -1.77 -5.05
CA ILE A 142 -14.82 -2.02 -3.73
C ILE A 142 -14.99 -0.83 -2.80
N GLY A 143 -14.71 0.39 -3.29
CA GLY A 143 -14.84 1.61 -2.52
C GLY A 143 -16.26 1.79 -2.00
N ASN A 144 -17.27 1.63 -2.84
CA ASN A 144 -18.66 1.74 -2.46
C ASN A 144 -19.07 0.66 -1.44
N THR A 145 -18.69 -0.58 -1.68
CA THR A 145 -19.00 -1.70 -0.77
C THR A 145 -18.36 -1.50 0.60
N THR A 146 -17.10 -1.11 0.64
CA THR A 146 -16.38 -0.86 1.88
C THR A 146 -16.94 0.34 2.65
N LEU A 147 -17.27 1.43 1.94
CA LEU A 147 -17.87 2.62 2.56
C LEU A 147 -19.26 2.35 3.13
N TYR A 148 -20.01 1.45 2.50
CA TYR A 148 -21.34 1.07 2.98
C TYR A 148 -21.26 0.16 4.22
N SER A 149 -20.34 -0.78 4.22
CA SER A 149 -20.24 -1.79 5.29
C SER A 149 -19.50 -1.30 6.53
N ARG A 150 -18.47 -0.45 6.36
CA ARG A 150 -17.71 0.14 7.47
C ARG A 150 -17.02 1.43 7.04
N LYS A 151 -16.67 2.28 8.01
CA LYS A 151 -15.84 3.44 7.72
C LYS A 151 -14.41 2.97 7.43
N PRO A 152 -13.90 3.15 6.20
CA PRO A 152 -12.53 2.76 5.87
C PRO A 152 -11.51 3.63 6.61
N ASN A 153 -10.34 3.08 6.86
CA ASN A 153 -9.22 3.87 7.35
C ASN A 153 -8.64 4.77 6.23
N ASN A 154 -7.74 5.67 6.59
CA ASN A 154 -7.17 6.62 5.62
C ASN A 154 -6.37 5.94 4.49
N VAL A 155 -5.73 4.81 4.78
CA VAL A 155 -4.95 4.03 3.78
C VAL A 155 -5.88 3.41 2.75
N GLU A 156 -6.95 2.75 3.24
CA GLU A 156 -7.98 2.16 2.39
C GLU A 156 -8.66 3.21 1.53
N SER A 157 -9.11 4.32 2.12
CA SER A 157 -9.76 5.40 1.41
C SER A 157 -8.88 5.98 0.30
N LEU A 158 -7.59 6.16 0.58
CA LEU A 158 -6.64 6.69 -0.40
C LEU A 158 -6.36 5.68 -1.52
N GLY A 159 -6.23 4.38 -1.17
CA GLY A 159 -6.07 3.31 -2.14
C GLY A 159 -7.25 3.22 -3.10
N PHE A 160 -8.48 3.26 -2.58
CA PHE A 160 -9.69 3.25 -3.42
C PHE A 160 -9.79 4.51 -4.29
N ALA A 161 -9.50 5.70 -3.74
CA ALA A 161 -9.49 6.94 -4.51
C ALA A 161 -8.43 6.91 -5.62
N SER A 162 -7.26 6.34 -5.36
CA SER A 162 -6.18 6.16 -6.33
C SER A 162 -6.65 5.33 -7.53
N ILE A 163 -7.24 4.16 -7.26
CA ILE A 163 -7.74 3.25 -8.31
C ILE A 163 -8.92 3.86 -9.07
N ALA A 164 -9.93 4.34 -8.32
CA ALA A 164 -11.21 4.77 -8.88
C ALA A 164 -11.11 6.05 -9.72
N SER A 165 -10.22 6.98 -9.33
CA SER A 165 -10.13 8.30 -9.98
C SER A 165 -9.06 8.38 -11.06
N LYS A 166 -8.06 7.49 -11.07
CA LYS A 166 -6.83 7.62 -11.88
C LYS A 166 -6.13 8.98 -11.68
N ASN A 167 -6.38 9.65 -10.56
CA ASN A 167 -5.80 10.94 -10.27
C ASN A 167 -4.34 10.80 -9.84
N GLN A 168 -3.46 11.51 -10.54
CA GLN A 168 -2.01 11.42 -10.33
C GLN A 168 -1.60 11.75 -8.89
N THR A 169 -2.16 12.79 -8.27
CA THR A 169 -1.85 13.16 -6.88
C THR A 169 -2.11 12.00 -5.91
N TYR A 170 -3.26 11.34 -6.04
CA TYR A 170 -3.60 10.21 -5.17
C TYR A 170 -2.72 9.00 -5.45
N ASN A 171 -2.43 8.72 -6.72
CA ASN A 171 -1.57 7.61 -7.13
C ASN A 171 -0.15 7.78 -6.59
N SER A 172 0.46 8.94 -6.79
CA SER A 172 1.83 9.21 -6.33
C SER A 172 1.95 9.09 -4.81
N ILE A 173 1.04 9.69 -4.04
CA ILE A 173 1.06 9.60 -2.57
C ILE A 173 0.88 8.15 -2.10
N TYR A 174 -0.06 7.42 -2.71
CA TYR A 174 -0.34 6.03 -2.32
C TYR A 174 0.85 5.12 -2.60
N ASN A 175 1.40 5.20 -3.83
CA ASN A 175 2.54 4.40 -4.23
C ASN A 175 3.79 4.70 -3.39
N PHE A 176 4.06 5.98 -3.14
CA PHE A 176 5.17 6.42 -2.29
C PHE A 176 5.03 5.89 -0.85
N ALA A 177 3.85 6.01 -0.26
CA ALA A 177 3.60 5.49 1.08
C ALA A 177 3.81 3.97 1.16
N LYS A 178 3.33 3.23 0.16
CA LYS A 178 3.50 1.78 0.07
C LYS A 178 4.97 1.38 -0.13
N LYS A 179 5.66 2.04 -1.06
CA LYS A 179 7.08 1.79 -1.35
C LYS A 179 7.96 1.93 -0.12
N HIS A 180 7.72 2.97 0.67
CA HIS A 180 8.56 3.29 1.84
C HIS A 180 8.03 2.74 3.17
N GLY A 181 6.85 2.10 3.17
CA GLY A 181 6.22 1.58 4.38
C GLY A 181 5.91 2.65 5.42
N ILE A 182 5.46 3.84 4.98
CA ILE A 182 5.17 4.99 5.85
C ILE A 182 3.68 5.33 5.89
N PRO A 183 3.18 5.98 6.97
CA PRO A 183 1.81 6.43 7.06
C PRO A 183 1.46 7.43 5.94
N MET A 184 0.23 7.39 5.44
CA MET A 184 -0.25 8.28 4.37
C MET A 184 -0.11 9.77 4.69
N ASN A 185 -0.38 10.17 5.94
CA ASN A 185 -0.20 11.55 6.37
C ASN A 185 1.26 12.01 6.32
N THR A 186 2.20 11.08 6.52
CA THR A 186 3.62 11.34 6.39
C THR A 186 4.01 11.42 4.92
N ALA A 187 3.49 10.51 4.07
CA ALA A 187 3.70 10.58 2.63
C ALA A 187 3.23 11.92 2.04
N MET A 188 2.03 12.39 2.41
CA MET A 188 1.54 13.71 2.01
C MET A 188 2.49 14.84 2.38
N SER A 189 3.18 14.74 3.53
CA SER A 189 4.16 15.76 3.94
C SER A 189 5.40 15.78 3.05
N PHE A 190 5.84 14.66 2.49
CA PHE A 190 6.94 14.62 1.52
C PHE A 190 6.59 15.34 0.22
N PHE A 191 5.34 15.32 -0.21
CA PHE A 191 4.85 16.06 -1.37
C PHE A 191 4.37 17.50 -1.04
N ASP A 192 4.45 17.93 0.22
CA ASP A 192 3.90 19.20 0.75
C ASP A 192 2.44 19.45 0.31
N VAL A 193 1.62 18.42 0.37
CA VAL A 193 0.21 18.45 0.01
C VAL A 193 -0.68 18.03 1.18
N LYS A 194 -1.90 18.58 1.22
CA LYS A 194 -2.94 18.17 2.17
C LYS A 194 -4.19 17.76 1.41
N LEU A 195 -4.57 16.49 1.53
CA LEU A 195 -5.81 15.98 0.98
C LEU A 195 -6.92 16.03 2.04
N LYS A 196 -8.11 16.48 1.64
CA LYS A 196 -9.29 16.45 2.50
C LYS A 196 -9.90 15.07 2.50
N GLN A 197 -10.18 14.51 3.67
CA GLN A 197 -10.77 13.18 3.80
C GLN A 197 -12.10 13.07 3.03
N THR A 198 -12.93 14.11 3.04
CA THR A 198 -14.19 14.14 2.29
C THR A 198 -13.98 14.01 0.78
N GLN A 199 -12.99 14.70 0.20
CA GLN A 199 -12.63 14.57 -1.21
C GLN A 199 -12.12 13.17 -1.53
N THR A 200 -11.26 12.62 -0.67
CA THR A 200 -10.75 11.25 -0.83
C THR A 200 -11.88 10.22 -0.85
N MET A 201 -12.85 10.36 0.05
CA MET A 201 -14.01 9.47 0.09
C MET A 201 -14.90 9.63 -1.14
N GLN A 202 -15.16 10.86 -1.59
CA GLN A 202 -15.94 11.11 -2.81
C GLN A 202 -15.28 10.49 -4.04
N LEU A 203 -13.96 10.63 -4.19
CA LEU A 203 -13.22 10.00 -5.28
C LEU A 203 -13.25 8.47 -5.20
N ALA A 204 -13.13 7.90 -4.00
CA ALA A 204 -13.24 6.46 -3.80
C ALA A 204 -14.61 5.90 -4.22
N MET A 205 -15.68 6.72 -4.10
CA MET A 205 -17.01 6.39 -4.60
C MET A 205 -17.20 6.65 -6.12
N GLY A 206 -16.16 7.08 -6.81
CA GLY A 206 -16.22 7.42 -8.24
C GLY A 206 -16.92 8.74 -8.55
N LEU A 207 -17.11 9.58 -7.53
CA LEU A 207 -17.72 10.90 -7.72
C LEU A 207 -16.68 11.88 -8.30
N ASN A 208 -17.16 12.80 -9.12
CA ASN A 208 -16.32 13.84 -9.68
C ASN A 208 -16.02 14.90 -8.59
N VAL A 209 -14.75 15.09 -8.26
CA VAL A 209 -14.32 16.05 -7.23
C VAL A 209 -13.52 17.17 -7.88
N LYS A 210 -13.95 18.41 -7.62
CA LYS A 210 -13.24 19.61 -8.05
C LYS A 210 -12.13 19.98 -7.05
N ASP A 211 -11.19 20.78 -7.53
CA ASP A 211 -10.13 21.39 -6.71
C ASP A 211 -9.27 20.38 -5.94
N ILE A 212 -8.91 19.27 -6.60
CA ILE A 212 -7.94 18.34 -6.04
C ILE A 212 -6.59 19.06 -6.00
N PRO A 213 -5.92 19.14 -4.83
CA PRO A 213 -4.62 19.80 -4.75
C PRO A 213 -3.59 19.09 -5.63
N GLU A 214 -2.79 19.87 -6.35
CA GLU A 214 -1.62 19.36 -7.05
C GLU A 214 -0.47 19.10 -6.09
N LEU A 215 0.40 18.16 -6.46
CA LEU A 215 1.65 17.93 -5.74
C LEU A 215 2.53 19.16 -5.88
N LYS A 216 3.11 19.64 -4.78
CA LYS A 216 4.05 20.75 -4.79
C LYS A 216 5.49 20.30 -5.03
N ARG A 217 5.70 18.98 -5.06
CA ARG A 217 7.00 18.35 -5.34
C ARG A 217 6.81 17.17 -6.28
N THR A 218 7.85 16.95 -7.08
CA THR A 218 7.93 15.75 -7.91
C THR A 218 8.20 14.51 -7.06
N GLU A 219 8.06 13.33 -7.66
CA GLU A 219 8.40 12.08 -6.99
C GLU A 219 9.89 12.00 -6.67
N GLU A 220 10.75 12.51 -7.59
CA GLU A 220 12.19 12.56 -7.39
C GLU A 220 12.59 13.45 -6.21
N GLU A 221 11.96 14.62 -6.06
CA GLU A 221 12.19 15.51 -4.92
C GLU A 221 11.73 14.88 -3.61
N ALA A 222 10.60 14.18 -3.62
CA ALA A 222 10.11 13.44 -2.45
C ALA A 222 11.05 12.28 -2.08
N GLU A 223 11.59 11.56 -3.07
CA GLU A 223 12.59 10.50 -2.85
C GLU A 223 13.88 11.06 -2.22
N GLN A 224 14.42 12.15 -2.76
CA GLN A 224 15.61 12.80 -2.18
C GLN A 224 15.39 13.23 -0.73
N LEU A 225 14.20 13.74 -0.41
CA LEU A 225 13.86 14.13 0.96
C LEU A 225 13.74 12.95 1.92
N ILE A 226 13.10 11.85 1.52
CA ILE A 226 12.96 10.69 2.41
C ILE A 226 14.31 10.01 2.65
N GLU A 227 15.16 9.93 1.63
CA GLU A 227 16.52 9.44 1.76
C GLU A 227 17.34 10.32 2.70
N SER A 228 17.25 11.65 2.58
CA SER A 228 17.92 12.60 3.47
C SER A 228 17.43 12.46 4.91
N VAL A 229 16.12 12.34 5.13
CA VAL A 229 15.54 12.12 6.46
C VAL A 229 16.02 10.79 7.06
N GLU A 230 16.05 9.73 6.26
CA GLU A 230 16.50 8.41 6.71
C GLU A 230 17.99 8.43 7.05
N MET A 231 18.82 9.07 6.22
CA MET A 231 20.26 9.19 6.42
C MET A 231 20.61 9.99 7.68
N VAL A 232 19.97 11.14 7.87
CA VAL A 232 20.29 12.10 8.94
C VAL A 232 19.68 11.65 10.28
N PHE A 233 18.38 11.34 10.28
CA PHE A 233 17.64 11.11 11.54
C PHE A 233 17.41 9.63 11.85
N GLY A 234 17.59 8.76 10.86
CA GLY A 234 17.43 7.30 10.96
C GLY A 234 16.10 6.79 10.42
N LYS A 235 16.08 5.49 10.11
CA LYS A 235 14.94 4.80 9.46
C LYS A 235 13.59 4.99 10.16
N GLN A 236 13.59 5.08 11.49
CA GLN A 236 12.36 5.24 12.26
C GLN A 236 11.73 6.63 12.13
N GLU A 237 12.55 7.65 11.85
CA GLU A 237 12.05 9.03 11.74
C GLU A 237 11.36 9.30 10.41
N LYS A 238 11.63 8.55 9.34
CA LYS A 238 10.92 8.71 8.06
C LYS A 238 9.42 8.44 8.16
N GLY A 239 9.00 7.59 9.11
CA GLY A 239 7.58 7.32 9.37
C GLY A 239 6.88 8.38 10.23
N LYS A 240 7.65 9.31 10.82
CA LYS A 240 7.14 10.36 11.68
C LYS A 240 7.12 11.70 10.94
N ARG A 241 6.13 12.55 11.23
CA ARG A 241 5.98 13.83 10.53
C ARG A 241 6.90 14.93 11.03
N TYR A 242 7.52 14.80 12.20
CA TYR A 242 8.27 15.89 12.84
C TYR A 242 9.41 16.41 11.96
N ALA A 243 10.32 15.55 11.54
CA ALA A 243 11.47 15.95 10.71
C ALA A 243 11.02 16.55 9.38
N ILE A 244 10.13 15.88 8.64
CA ILE A 244 9.69 16.37 7.33
C ILE A 244 8.87 17.67 7.43
N ASN A 245 8.07 17.88 8.47
CA ASN A 245 7.36 19.14 8.67
C ASN A 245 8.33 20.29 8.97
N SER A 246 9.36 20.04 9.77
CA SER A 246 10.43 21.03 10.03
C SER A 246 11.18 21.40 8.74
N ILE A 247 11.56 20.39 7.97
CA ILE A 247 12.22 20.57 6.67
C ILE A 247 11.32 21.36 5.72
N ASN A 248 10.03 21.07 5.64
CA ASN A 248 9.06 21.82 4.84
C ASN A 248 8.97 23.29 5.25
N THR A 249 8.99 23.57 6.55
CA THR A 249 8.98 24.92 7.06
C THR A 249 10.24 25.67 6.69
N THR A 250 11.39 25.00 6.74
CA THR A 250 12.70 25.55 6.34
C THR A 250 12.77 25.77 4.82
N ILE A 251 12.26 24.84 4.00
CA ILE A 251 12.23 24.99 2.52
C ILE A 251 11.43 26.23 2.10
N ARG A 252 10.38 26.60 2.83
CA ARG A 252 9.60 27.81 2.53
C ARG A 252 10.37 29.11 2.76
N GLN A 253 11.41 29.05 3.59
CA GLN A 253 12.27 30.23 3.88
C GLN A 253 13.47 30.30 2.93
N PHE A 254 14.01 29.14 2.53
CA PHE A 254 15.20 29.08 1.69
C PHE A 254 14.90 28.45 0.31
N ASN A 255 15.03 27.31 0.00
CA ASN A 255 14.59 26.48 -1.12
C ASN A 255 15.03 25.03 -0.88
N LEU A 256 14.54 24.11 -1.71
CA LEU A 256 14.82 22.68 -1.54
C LEU A 256 16.32 22.37 -1.63
N ALA A 257 17.02 22.90 -2.64
CA ALA A 257 18.44 22.61 -2.86
C ALA A 257 19.32 23.06 -1.69
N THR A 258 19.09 24.27 -1.18
CA THR A 258 19.78 24.81 0.00
C THR A 258 19.56 23.95 1.24
N VAL A 259 18.32 23.49 1.46
CA VAL A 259 17.99 22.66 2.63
C VAL A 259 18.59 21.26 2.50
N LEU A 260 18.59 20.66 1.31
CA LEU A 260 19.25 19.36 1.06
C LEU A 260 20.77 19.44 1.29
N ASP A 261 21.41 20.51 0.81
CA ASP A 261 22.85 20.75 1.06
C ASP A 261 23.14 20.91 2.56
N ALA A 262 22.28 21.64 3.28
CA ALA A 262 22.40 21.78 4.73
C ALA A 262 22.19 20.43 5.47
N LEU A 263 21.22 19.63 5.07
CA LEU A 263 20.99 18.30 5.65
C LEU A 263 22.18 17.36 5.44
N ALA A 264 22.85 17.43 4.29
CA ALA A 264 24.04 16.63 4.02
C ALA A 264 25.24 17.01 4.90
N LYS A 265 25.27 18.23 5.43
CA LYS A 265 26.35 18.79 6.25
C LYS A 265 25.97 19.02 7.72
N ILE A 266 24.77 18.60 8.12
CA ILE A 266 24.19 18.92 9.41
C ILE A 266 25.06 18.41 10.57
N PRO A 267 25.39 19.24 11.57
CA PRO A 267 26.18 18.83 12.73
C PRO A 267 25.46 17.79 13.59
N ALA A 268 26.22 16.85 14.15
CA ALA A 268 25.69 15.83 15.06
C ALA A 268 24.99 16.42 16.30
N SER A 269 25.40 17.62 16.74
CA SER A 269 24.77 18.34 17.83
C SER A 269 23.30 18.64 17.56
N ILE A 270 22.97 19.15 16.36
CA ILE A 270 21.60 19.45 15.95
C ILE A 270 20.74 18.19 15.94
N ILE A 271 21.30 17.09 15.40
CA ILE A 271 20.62 15.80 15.38
C ILE A 271 20.32 15.30 16.81
N THR A 272 21.29 15.48 17.70
CA THR A 272 21.16 15.09 19.11
C THR A 272 20.08 15.93 19.81
N THR A 273 20.12 17.25 19.64
CA THR A 273 19.12 18.17 20.19
C THR A 273 17.71 17.77 19.72
N TYR A 274 17.54 17.55 18.41
CA TYR A 274 16.26 17.09 17.88
C TYR A 274 15.78 15.76 18.49
N LYS A 275 16.67 14.78 18.65
CA LYS A 275 16.32 13.46 19.21
C LYS A 275 15.94 13.55 20.68
N MET A 276 16.56 14.45 21.44
CA MET A 276 16.32 14.65 22.86
C MET A 276 15.12 15.55 23.17
N SER A 277 14.65 16.35 22.19
CA SER A 277 13.48 17.22 22.35
C SER A 277 12.21 16.45 22.57
N GLU A 278 11.29 16.99 23.35
CA GLU A 278 9.95 16.43 23.53
C GLU A 278 9.14 16.50 22.23
N CYS A 279 8.18 15.58 22.06
CA CYS A 279 7.43 15.44 20.81
C CYS A 279 6.77 16.74 20.32
N HIS A 280 6.27 17.57 21.22
CA HIS A 280 5.61 18.84 20.90
C HIS A 280 6.60 19.97 20.54
N GLU A 281 7.88 19.83 20.88
CA GLU A 281 8.93 20.81 20.60
C GLU A 281 9.81 20.44 19.39
N LYS A 282 9.78 19.17 18.97
CA LYS A 282 10.68 18.66 17.92
C LYS A 282 10.64 19.48 16.63
N GLU A 283 9.46 19.86 16.17
CA GLU A 283 9.32 20.61 14.93
C GLU A 283 9.91 22.03 15.06
N SER A 284 9.58 22.75 16.10
CA SER A 284 10.08 24.12 16.31
C SER A 284 11.58 24.15 16.60
N CYS A 285 12.07 23.20 17.39
CA CYS A 285 13.48 23.07 17.68
C CYS A 285 14.29 22.81 16.41
N LEU A 286 13.91 21.83 15.61
CA LEU A 286 14.64 21.51 14.37
C LEU A 286 14.58 22.66 13.34
N VAL A 287 13.46 23.37 13.24
CA VAL A 287 13.36 24.55 12.36
C VAL A 287 14.35 25.62 12.79
N ALA A 288 14.39 25.97 14.08
CA ALA A 288 15.30 27.00 14.60
C ALA A 288 16.77 26.65 14.33
N GLU A 289 17.16 25.43 14.65
CA GLU A 289 18.54 24.94 14.45
C GLU A 289 18.92 24.88 12.96
N LEU A 290 18.03 24.42 12.07
CA LEU A 290 18.30 24.36 10.63
C LEU A 290 18.42 25.77 10.05
N VAL A 291 17.57 26.70 10.42
CA VAL A 291 17.62 28.10 9.95
C VAL A 291 18.95 28.73 10.34
N LEU A 292 19.33 28.64 11.61
CA LEU A 292 20.62 29.17 12.10
C LEU A 292 21.81 28.54 11.34
N PHE A 293 21.81 27.23 11.20
CA PHE A 293 22.88 26.53 10.49
C PHE A 293 23.01 26.96 9.03
N ILE A 294 21.88 27.12 8.32
CA ILE A 294 21.89 27.58 6.93
C ILE A 294 22.44 29.01 6.83
N CYS A 295 22.02 29.90 7.72
CA CYS A 295 22.55 31.26 7.73
C CYS A 295 24.06 31.28 7.94
N GLU A 296 24.59 30.52 8.91
CA GLU A 296 26.03 30.39 9.13
C GLU A 296 26.78 29.81 7.91
N MET A 297 26.19 28.84 7.21
CA MET A 297 26.78 28.31 5.97
C MET A 297 26.87 29.36 4.88
N GLN A 298 25.82 30.18 4.70
CA GLN A 298 25.79 31.24 3.70
C GLN A 298 26.79 32.34 4.01
N GLU A 299 26.92 32.74 5.28
CA GLU A 299 27.93 33.71 5.70
C GLU A 299 29.37 33.25 5.40
N LYS A 300 29.66 31.97 5.69
CA LYS A 300 31.00 31.37 5.39
C LYS A 300 31.27 31.24 3.90
N GLN A 301 30.28 31.16 3.05
CA GLN A 301 30.44 31.12 1.59
C GLN A 301 30.63 32.52 0.99
N ALA A 302 30.16 33.55 1.69
CA ALA A 302 30.26 34.95 1.24
C ALA A 302 31.58 35.62 1.71
N ALA A 303 32.29 35.06 2.66
CA ALA A 303 33.57 35.52 3.21
C ALA A 303 34.77 34.91 2.49
#